data_c10fe8d1ea6835d8841f873bb2aa2c8f
#
_entry.id   c10fe8d1ea6835d8841f873bb2aa2c8f
#
_cell.length_a   1.000
_cell.length_b   1.000
_cell.length_c   1.000
_cell.angle_alpha   90.00
_cell.angle_beta   90.00
_cell.angle_gamma   90.00
#
_symmetry.space_group_name_H-M   'P 1'
#
loop_
_entity.id
_entity.type
_entity.pdbx_description
1 polymer ?
#
loop_
_entity_poly.entity_id
_entity_poly.type
_entity_poly.pdbx_seq_one_letter_code
_entity_poly.pdbx_strand_id
1 'polypeptide(L)'
;LLPGSWADAAELRIGLIGLDTSHVIAFTQLLNNPDHPKHVPGGKVTAGYKGGSADLEVSYSRVDGYTKQLQEEFGVVIYDTIEELCANVDVIMLTSVDGRPHLEQVRPVFEAKKPVYIDKPVAGSLRDAIEIYRLAKEHDVPCFSSSSFRFYESLVAVMQKDVGELRSAISIGPCHLEPTHPDLFWYGVHPAEALYTVMGTGCQTVVRTSTENTDVVTGVWADGRVGLLYGIRGGPTPHKVI
;
A
#
# COMPACT_ATOMS: atom_id res chain seq x y z
N LEU A 1 -12.30 16.80 -17.19
CA LEU A 1 -11.76 15.53 -17.68
C LEU A 1 -12.56 15.15 -18.92
N LEU A 2 -11.95 15.23 -20.10
CA LEU A 2 -12.53 14.74 -21.34
C LEU A 2 -12.55 13.20 -21.30
N PRO A 3 -13.62 12.52 -21.70
CA PRO A 3 -13.63 11.08 -21.87
C PRO A 3 -12.84 10.74 -23.14
N GLY A 4 -11.53 10.56 -23.00
CA GLY A 4 -10.76 9.87 -24.01
C GLY A 4 -11.16 8.40 -23.99
N SER A 5 -11.48 7.83 -25.14
CA SER A 5 -11.76 6.40 -25.25
C SER A 5 -10.50 5.61 -24.89
N TRP A 6 -10.52 4.92 -23.78
CA TRP A 6 -9.47 3.97 -23.33
C TRP A 6 -9.37 2.72 -24.23
N ALA A 7 -10.20 2.65 -25.27
CA ALA A 7 -10.39 1.46 -26.11
C ALA A 7 -9.21 1.08 -27.02
N ASP A 8 -8.22 1.99 -27.19
CA ASP A 8 -7.06 1.75 -28.08
C ASP A 8 -5.68 1.83 -27.38
N ALA A 9 -5.64 1.96 -26.05
CA ALA A 9 -4.38 1.92 -25.32
C ALA A 9 -3.89 0.46 -25.20
N ALA A 10 -2.62 0.19 -25.56
CA ALA A 10 -2.01 -1.10 -25.33
C ALA A 10 -2.11 -1.48 -23.84
N GLU A 11 -2.42 -2.75 -23.56
CA GLU A 11 -2.50 -3.28 -22.19
C GLU A 11 -1.12 -3.13 -21.51
N LEU A 12 -1.09 -2.48 -20.34
CA LEU A 12 0.15 -2.26 -19.59
C LEU A 12 0.67 -3.58 -19.02
N ARG A 13 1.94 -3.86 -19.22
CA ARG A 13 2.65 -4.96 -18.56
C ARG A 13 3.06 -4.54 -17.16
N ILE A 14 2.56 -5.23 -16.15
CA ILE A 14 2.79 -4.93 -14.74
C ILE A 14 3.80 -5.92 -14.18
N GLY A 15 4.84 -5.40 -13.50
CA GLY A 15 5.80 -6.18 -12.75
C GLY A 15 5.53 -6.13 -11.26
N LEU A 16 5.63 -7.26 -10.57
CA LEU A 16 5.53 -7.36 -9.11
C LEU A 16 6.92 -7.47 -8.49
N ILE A 17 7.19 -6.71 -7.43
CA ILE A 17 8.39 -6.85 -6.59
C ILE A 17 7.97 -7.30 -5.20
N GLY A 18 8.50 -8.45 -4.73
CA GLY A 18 8.13 -9.03 -3.43
C GLY A 18 6.86 -9.87 -3.51
N LEU A 19 7.04 -11.19 -3.63
CA LEU A 19 5.95 -12.15 -3.85
C LEU A 19 5.56 -12.87 -2.56
N ASP A 20 5.58 -12.16 -1.42
CA ASP A 20 5.43 -12.71 -0.07
C ASP A 20 4.13 -12.28 0.65
N THR A 21 3.22 -11.64 -0.07
CA THR A 21 1.91 -11.20 0.43
C THR A 21 0.76 -11.78 -0.40
N SER A 22 -0.40 -12.00 0.23
CA SER A 22 -1.63 -12.41 -0.48
C SER A 22 -2.10 -11.37 -1.52
N HIS A 23 -1.62 -10.14 -1.44
CA HIS A 23 -1.95 -9.08 -2.38
C HIS A 23 -1.50 -9.41 -3.80
N VAL A 24 -0.35 -10.13 -3.98
CA VAL A 24 0.14 -10.47 -5.32
C VAL A 24 -0.84 -11.38 -6.06
N ILE A 25 -1.48 -12.32 -5.38
CA ILE A 25 -2.51 -13.17 -5.97
C ILE A 25 -3.79 -12.38 -6.21
N ALA A 26 -4.24 -11.60 -5.21
CA ALA A 26 -5.46 -10.82 -5.31
C ALA A 26 -5.40 -9.80 -6.47
N PHE A 27 -4.31 -9.04 -6.58
CA PHE A 27 -4.12 -8.08 -7.67
C PHE A 27 -4.01 -8.79 -9.03
N THR A 28 -3.27 -9.91 -9.10
CA THR A 28 -3.16 -10.67 -10.34
C THR A 28 -4.52 -11.21 -10.80
N GLN A 29 -5.35 -11.72 -9.89
CA GLN A 29 -6.72 -12.16 -10.23
C GLN A 29 -7.59 -11.02 -10.76
N LEU A 30 -7.53 -9.84 -10.12
CA LEU A 30 -8.31 -8.67 -10.55
C LEU A 30 -7.88 -8.14 -11.92
N LEU A 31 -6.60 -8.20 -12.23
CA LEU A 31 -6.02 -7.65 -13.46
C LEU A 31 -6.01 -8.66 -14.61
N ASN A 32 -5.71 -9.94 -14.34
CA ASN A 32 -5.47 -10.93 -15.37
C ASN A 32 -6.70 -11.78 -15.73
N ASN A 33 -7.73 -11.83 -14.86
CA ASN A 33 -8.92 -12.65 -15.11
C ASN A 33 -10.10 -11.78 -15.57
N PRO A 34 -10.44 -11.76 -16.87
CA PRO A 34 -11.54 -10.96 -17.39
C PRO A 34 -12.92 -11.41 -16.89
N ASP A 35 -13.05 -12.67 -16.41
CA ASP A 35 -14.29 -13.19 -15.84
C ASP A 35 -14.45 -12.87 -14.34
N HIS A 36 -13.46 -12.23 -13.73
CA HIS A 36 -13.55 -11.82 -12.33
C HIS A 36 -14.58 -10.70 -12.17
N PRO A 37 -15.55 -10.79 -11.22
CA PRO A 37 -16.65 -9.81 -11.09
C PRO A 37 -16.19 -8.38 -10.79
N LYS A 38 -14.94 -8.22 -10.34
CA LYS A 38 -14.28 -6.94 -10.09
C LYS A 38 -13.05 -6.75 -10.99
N HIS A 39 -13.07 -7.33 -12.20
CA HIS A 39 -11.95 -7.18 -13.14
C HIS A 39 -11.63 -5.71 -13.42
N VAL A 40 -10.35 -5.38 -13.45
CA VAL A 40 -9.83 -4.05 -13.76
C VAL A 40 -9.06 -4.15 -15.10
N PRO A 41 -9.63 -3.65 -16.20
CA PRO A 41 -8.99 -3.70 -17.51
C PRO A 41 -7.87 -2.66 -17.65
N GLY A 42 -7.02 -2.85 -18.68
CA GLY A 42 -5.98 -1.90 -19.06
C GLY A 42 -4.57 -2.24 -18.56
N GLY A 43 -4.43 -3.29 -17.77
CA GLY A 43 -3.12 -3.79 -17.34
C GLY A 43 -3.16 -5.26 -16.97
N LYS A 44 -2.01 -5.91 -17.12
CA LYS A 44 -1.84 -7.34 -16.81
C LYS A 44 -0.53 -7.57 -16.07
N VAL A 45 -0.56 -8.34 -15.00
CA VAL A 45 0.64 -8.83 -14.32
C VAL A 45 1.29 -9.89 -15.21
N THR A 46 2.50 -9.61 -15.66
CA THR A 46 3.23 -10.46 -16.59
C THR A 46 4.55 -10.98 -16.04
N ALA A 47 5.10 -10.28 -15.04
CA ALA A 47 6.42 -10.58 -14.52
C ALA A 47 6.53 -10.30 -13.02
N GLY A 48 7.52 -10.89 -12.37
CA GLY A 48 7.79 -10.67 -10.95
C GLY A 48 9.26 -10.86 -10.57
N TYR A 49 9.64 -10.23 -9.46
CA TYR A 49 10.87 -10.47 -8.71
C TYR A 49 10.49 -11.01 -7.33
N LYS A 50 11.06 -12.15 -6.96
CA LYS A 50 10.63 -12.92 -5.80
C LYS A 50 10.73 -12.12 -4.48
N GLY A 51 11.89 -11.54 -4.19
CA GLY A 51 12.15 -10.85 -2.92
C GLY A 51 12.02 -11.77 -1.71
N GLY A 52 11.49 -11.21 -0.62
CA GLY A 52 11.29 -11.89 0.66
C GLY A 52 12.29 -11.49 1.73
N SER A 53 11.87 -11.57 3.00
CA SER A 53 12.68 -11.27 4.19
C SER A 53 12.83 -12.52 5.04
N ALA A 54 14.08 -13.00 5.20
CA ALA A 54 14.37 -14.26 5.88
C ALA A 54 14.15 -14.23 7.40
N ASP A 55 14.08 -13.05 7.99
CA ASP A 55 13.85 -12.79 9.42
C ASP A 55 12.40 -12.41 9.76
N LEU A 56 11.50 -12.41 8.76
CA LEU A 56 10.09 -12.10 8.93
C LEU A 56 9.24 -13.32 8.56
N GLU A 57 8.63 -13.96 9.55
CA GLU A 57 7.90 -15.24 9.37
C GLU A 57 6.81 -15.12 8.29
N VAL A 58 6.03 -14.06 8.31
CA VAL A 58 4.95 -13.83 7.34
C VAL A 58 5.46 -13.67 5.91
N SER A 59 6.74 -13.34 5.72
CA SER A 59 7.42 -13.28 4.43
C SER A 59 7.96 -14.67 4.02
N TYR A 60 8.94 -15.20 4.76
CA TYR A 60 9.63 -16.42 4.34
C TYR A 60 8.72 -17.66 4.26
N SER A 61 7.66 -17.72 5.05
CA SER A 61 6.71 -18.85 5.03
C SER A 61 5.79 -18.86 3.79
N ARG A 62 5.69 -17.77 3.05
CA ARG A 62 4.71 -17.59 1.97
C ARG A 62 5.33 -17.37 0.59
N VAL A 63 6.51 -16.78 0.52
CA VAL A 63 7.11 -16.32 -0.74
C VAL A 63 7.24 -17.43 -1.78
N ASP A 64 7.65 -18.62 -1.41
CA ASP A 64 7.79 -19.76 -2.34
C ASP A 64 6.43 -20.20 -2.91
N GLY A 65 5.41 -20.29 -2.03
CA GLY A 65 4.07 -20.71 -2.41
C GLY A 65 3.41 -19.73 -3.40
N TYR A 66 3.46 -18.44 -3.10
CA TYR A 66 2.90 -17.42 -4.00
C TYR A 66 3.69 -17.29 -5.31
N THR A 67 5.03 -17.40 -5.26
CA THR A 67 5.84 -17.42 -6.47
C THR A 67 5.43 -18.56 -7.40
N LYS A 68 5.32 -19.78 -6.84
CA LYS A 68 4.87 -20.95 -7.60
C LYS A 68 3.47 -20.76 -8.17
N GLN A 69 2.54 -20.27 -7.38
CA GLN A 69 1.17 -20.01 -7.83
C GLN A 69 1.11 -19.00 -8.98
N LEU A 70 1.87 -17.89 -8.89
CA LEU A 70 1.96 -16.89 -9.96
C LEU A 70 2.48 -17.47 -11.27
N GLN A 71 3.49 -18.35 -11.21
CA GLN A 71 4.05 -19.02 -12.37
C GLN A 71 3.06 -20.02 -12.99
N GLU A 72 2.50 -20.92 -12.16
CA GLU A 72 1.71 -22.06 -12.64
C GLU A 72 0.29 -21.66 -13.06
N GLU A 73 -0.37 -20.77 -12.31
CA GLU A 73 -1.77 -20.40 -12.58
C GLU A 73 -1.89 -19.19 -13.52
N PHE A 74 -0.94 -18.24 -13.45
CA PHE A 74 -1.05 -16.96 -14.19
C PHE A 74 0.01 -16.79 -15.26
N GLY A 75 1.01 -17.69 -15.35
CA GLY A 75 2.08 -17.60 -16.35
C GLY A 75 3.03 -16.43 -16.13
N VAL A 76 3.17 -15.94 -14.89
CA VAL A 76 4.05 -14.82 -14.54
C VAL A 76 5.50 -15.27 -14.66
N VAL A 77 6.32 -14.52 -15.41
CA VAL A 77 7.76 -14.76 -15.56
C VAL A 77 8.50 -14.20 -14.35
N ILE A 78 9.33 -15.01 -13.72
CA ILE A 78 10.14 -14.57 -12.56
C ILE A 78 11.54 -14.23 -13.02
N TYR A 79 12.01 -13.02 -12.70
CA TYR A 79 13.35 -12.52 -12.97
C TYR A 79 14.22 -12.56 -11.71
N ASP A 80 15.52 -12.71 -11.90
CA ASP A 80 16.50 -12.82 -10.81
C ASP A 80 16.89 -11.45 -10.25
N THR A 81 16.70 -10.38 -11.03
CA THR A 81 17.00 -9.00 -10.63
C THR A 81 15.84 -8.05 -10.91
N ILE A 82 15.78 -6.94 -10.15
CA ILE A 82 14.76 -5.89 -10.37
C ILE A 82 15.04 -5.14 -11.69
N GLU A 83 16.29 -4.99 -12.07
CA GLU A 83 16.70 -4.38 -13.34
C GLU A 83 16.17 -5.16 -14.55
N GLU A 84 16.29 -6.49 -14.52
CA GLU A 84 15.74 -7.36 -15.55
C GLU A 84 14.21 -7.28 -15.60
N LEU A 85 13.56 -7.29 -14.43
CA LEU A 85 12.12 -7.08 -14.34
C LEU A 85 11.72 -5.75 -14.99
N CYS A 86 12.37 -4.65 -14.61
CA CYS A 86 12.08 -3.31 -15.14
C CYS A 86 12.26 -3.21 -16.65
N ALA A 87 13.21 -3.94 -17.23
CA ALA A 87 13.42 -3.96 -18.68
C ALA A 87 12.26 -4.62 -19.46
N ASN A 88 11.44 -5.44 -18.80
CA ASN A 88 10.40 -6.25 -19.44
C ASN A 88 8.96 -5.81 -19.14
N VAL A 89 8.77 -4.76 -18.34
CA VAL A 89 7.44 -4.26 -17.92
C VAL A 89 7.31 -2.76 -18.15
N ASP A 90 6.10 -2.25 -18.05
CA ASP A 90 5.79 -0.83 -18.26
C ASP A 90 5.63 -0.09 -16.91
N VAL A 91 5.08 -0.76 -15.89
CA VAL A 91 4.84 -0.23 -14.55
C VAL A 91 5.16 -1.27 -13.49
N ILE A 92 5.42 -0.84 -12.27
CA ILE A 92 5.77 -1.70 -11.13
C ILE A 92 4.72 -1.58 -10.01
N MET A 93 4.41 -2.71 -9.39
CA MET A 93 3.79 -2.80 -8.08
C MET A 93 4.80 -3.42 -7.10
N LEU A 94 5.33 -2.62 -6.20
CA LEU A 94 6.22 -3.09 -5.13
C LEU A 94 5.34 -3.56 -3.98
N THR A 95 5.32 -4.87 -3.76
CA THR A 95 4.37 -5.57 -2.89
C THR A 95 5.03 -6.35 -1.77
N SER A 96 6.35 -6.24 -1.56
CA SER A 96 7.01 -6.86 -0.41
C SER A 96 6.24 -6.54 0.88
N VAL A 97 5.92 -7.57 1.67
CA VAL A 97 5.16 -7.36 2.92
C VAL A 97 5.96 -6.59 3.97
N ASP A 98 7.28 -6.69 3.88
CA ASP A 98 8.26 -6.00 4.71
C ASP A 98 8.59 -4.63 4.11
N GLY A 99 8.30 -3.56 4.84
CA GLY A 99 8.62 -2.20 4.39
C GLY A 99 10.10 -1.83 4.48
N ARG A 100 10.93 -2.61 5.17
CA ARG A 100 12.36 -2.30 5.37
C ARG A 100 13.18 -2.34 4.08
N PRO A 101 13.02 -3.30 3.16
CA PRO A 101 13.76 -3.33 1.89
C PRO A 101 13.19 -2.40 0.82
N HIS A 102 12.06 -1.74 1.01
CA HIS A 102 11.38 -0.97 -0.04
C HIS A 102 12.26 0.13 -0.67
N LEU A 103 13.04 0.86 0.15
CA LEU A 103 13.93 1.91 -0.37
C LEU A 103 14.96 1.33 -1.36
N GLU A 104 15.58 0.21 -1.01
CA GLU A 104 16.58 -0.41 -1.88
C GLU A 104 15.93 -1.06 -3.12
N GLN A 105 14.76 -1.67 -2.97
CA GLN A 105 14.02 -2.28 -4.07
C GLN A 105 13.50 -1.25 -5.08
N VAL A 106 13.16 -0.04 -4.64
CA VAL A 106 12.59 0.97 -5.54
C VAL A 106 13.66 1.78 -6.31
N ARG A 107 14.93 1.79 -5.86
CA ARG A 107 16.02 2.52 -6.54
C ARG A 107 16.16 2.15 -8.02
N PRO A 108 16.35 0.86 -8.37
CA PRO A 108 16.42 0.47 -9.78
C PRO A 108 15.14 0.75 -10.56
N VAL A 109 13.98 0.78 -9.91
CA VAL A 109 12.71 1.15 -10.54
C VAL A 109 12.71 2.62 -10.96
N PHE A 110 13.19 3.52 -10.09
CA PHE A 110 13.31 4.94 -10.42
C PHE A 110 14.38 5.20 -11.48
N GLU A 111 15.51 4.51 -11.43
CA GLU A 111 16.55 4.57 -12.47
C GLU A 111 16.02 4.13 -13.82
N ALA A 112 15.18 3.09 -13.86
CA ALA A 112 14.50 2.61 -15.05
C ALA A 112 13.30 3.49 -15.49
N LYS A 113 13.00 4.56 -14.77
CA LYS A 113 11.87 5.48 -15.04
C LYS A 113 10.50 4.79 -15.07
N LYS A 114 10.30 3.75 -14.26
CA LYS A 114 9.01 3.04 -14.22
C LYS A 114 8.09 3.63 -13.16
N PRO A 115 6.86 4.02 -13.53
CA PRO A 115 5.82 4.35 -12.54
C PRO A 115 5.64 3.21 -11.54
N VAL A 116 5.47 3.56 -10.27
CA VAL A 116 5.41 2.55 -9.20
C VAL A 116 4.31 2.83 -8.19
N TYR A 117 3.53 1.79 -7.91
CA TYR A 117 2.72 1.68 -6.70
C TYR A 117 3.53 0.92 -5.64
N ILE A 118 3.61 1.45 -4.44
CA ILE A 118 4.23 0.79 -3.29
C ILE A 118 3.14 0.40 -2.30
N ASP A 119 3.02 -0.88 -2.02
CA ASP A 119 2.05 -1.37 -1.02
C ASP A 119 2.42 -0.88 0.39
N LYS A 120 1.47 -0.92 1.28
CA LYS A 120 1.67 -0.52 2.68
C LYS A 120 2.47 -1.60 3.46
N PRO A 121 3.32 -1.18 4.39
CA PRO A 121 3.75 0.20 4.65
C PRO A 121 4.71 0.68 3.56
N VAL A 122 4.67 1.97 3.22
CA VAL A 122 5.54 2.52 2.16
C VAL A 122 7.03 2.31 2.43
N ALA A 123 7.42 2.21 3.69
CA ALA A 123 8.78 1.89 4.16
C ALA A 123 8.76 1.39 5.60
N GLY A 124 9.89 0.83 6.06
CA GLY A 124 10.11 0.44 7.45
C GLY A 124 10.49 1.60 8.37
N SER A 125 10.68 2.80 7.86
CA SER A 125 11.00 3.99 8.65
C SER A 125 10.50 5.28 7.98
N LEU A 126 10.29 6.34 8.79
CA LEU A 126 9.95 7.67 8.25
C LEU A 126 11.07 8.22 7.36
N ARG A 127 12.33 7.99 7.73
CA ARG A 127 13.48 8.41 6.93
C ARG A 127 13.43 7.82 5.53
N ASP A 128 13.21 6.52 5.43
CA ASP A 128 13.18 5.83 4.15
C ASP A 128 11.93 6.21 3.35
N ALA A 129 10.79 6.41 4.01
CA ALA A 129 9.59 6.92 3.35
C ALA A 129 9.82 8.29 2.70
N ILE A 130 10.47 9.22 3.42
CA ILE A 130 10.84 10.54 2.88
C ILE A 130 11.80 10.39 1.70
N GLU A 131 12.81 9.53 1.83
CA GLU A 131 13.81 9.31 0.79
C GLU A 131 13.20 8.68 -0.48
N ILE A 132 12.26 7.75 -0.36
CA ILE A 132 11.52 7.17 -1.49
C ILE A 132 10.84 8.27 -2.30
N TYR A 133 10.08 9.17 -1.66
CA TYR A 133 9.38 10.24 -2.37
C TYR A 133 10.33 11.33 -2.89
N ARG A 134 11.45 11.57 -2.20
CA ARG A 134 12.51 12.46 -2.70
C ARG A 134 13.11 11.94 -4.00
N LEU A 135 13.47 10.65 -4.03
CA LEU A 135 14.01 9.99 -5.21
C LEU A 135 12.99 9.93 -6.36
N ALA A 136 11.74 9.60 -6.07
CA ALA A 136 10.68 9.62 -7.07
C ALA A 136 10.58 10.99 -7.77
N LYS A 137 10.63 12.07 -6.98
CA LYS A 137 10.64 13.45 -7.51
C LYS A 137 11.91 13.77 -8.29
N GLU A 138 13.08 13.37 -7.81
CA GLU A 138 14.37 13.59 -8.48
C GLU A 138 14.42 12.88 -9.83
N HIS A 139 13.89 11.67 -9.90
CA HIS A 139 13.83 10.89 -11.15
C HIS A 139 12.65 11.25 -12.04
N ASP A 140 11.75 12.14 -11.60
CA ASP A 140 10.49 12.49 -12.29
C ASP A 140 9.63 11.25 -12.60
N VAL A 141 9.44 10.38 -11.59
CA VAL A 141 8.69 9.13 -11.73
C VAL A 141 7.43 9.18 -10.86
N PRO A 142 6.25 8.89 -11.41
CA PRO A 142 5.03 8.74 -10.62
C PRO A 142 5.18 7.63 -9.57
N CYS A 143 4.98 8.00 -8.31
CA CYS A 143 5.07 7.08 -7.17
C CYS A 143 3.95 7.37 -6.18
N PHE A 144 3.22 6.33 -5.77
CA PHE A 144 2.19 6.47 -4.75
C PHE A 144 2.10 5.20 -3.89
N SER A 145 1.51 5.37 -2.70
CA SER A 145 1.21 4.28 -1.77
C SER A 145 -0.16 4.52 -1.15
N SER A 146 -0.86 3.45 -0.82
CA SER A 146 -2.12 3.54 -0.10
C SER A 146 -2.46 2.24 0.63
N SER A 147 -3.23 2.37 1.70
CA SER A 147 -4.01 1.27 2.25
C SER A 147 -5.34 1.16 1.51
N SER A 148 -5.88 -0.06 1.41
CA SER A 148 -7.24 -0.29 0.87
C SER A 148 -8.33 0.47 1.62
N PHE A 149 -8.07 0.88 2.86
CA PHE A 149 -9.01 1.63 3.69
C PHE A 149 -9.37 3.01 3.15
N ARG A 150 -8.49 3.62 2.37
CA ARG A 150 -8.79 4.86 1.62
C ARG A 150 -9.99 4.69 0.68
N PHE A 151 -10.18 3.49 0.15
CA PHE A 151 -11.14 3.18 -0.92
C PHE A 151 -12.34 2.37 -0.46
N TYR A 152 -12.56 2.22 0.85
CA TYR A 152 -13.77 1.56 1.33
C TYR A 152 -15.02 2.26 0.82
N GLU A 153 -15.93 1.49 0.20
CA GLU A 153 -17.15 2.01 -0.42
C GLU A 153 -17.96 2.89 0.54
N SER A 154 -18.09 2.49 1.80
CA SER A 154 -18.79 3.26 2.83
C SER A 154 -18.11 4.58 3.15
N LEU A 155 -16.77 4.60 3.21
CA LEU A 155 -15.99 5.81 3.47
C LEU A 155 -16.07 6.77 2.27
N VAL A 156 -15.85 6.24 1.06
CA VAL A 156 -15.97 7.02 -0.18
C VAL A 156 -17.37 7.61 -0.33
N ALA A 157 -18.41 6.81 -0.07
CA ALA A 157 -19.79 7.26 -0.15
C ALA A 157 -20.14 8.38 0.84
N VAL A 158 -19.56 8.33 2.06
CA VAL A 158 -19.73 9.41 3.06
C VAL A 158 -19.00 10.67 2.62
N MET A 159 -17.77 10.54 2.10
CA MET A 159 -16.96 11.68 1.64
C MET A 159 -17.56 12.40 0.42
N GLN A 160 -18.44 11.74 -0.34
CA GLN A 160 -19.18 12.34 -1.45
C GLN A 160 -20.46 13.08 -1.03
N LYS A 161 -20.87 12.95 0.24
CA LYS A 161 -22.06 13.64 0.75
C LYS A 161 -21.68 15.00 1.33
N ASP A 162 -22.63 15.92 1.28
CA ASP A 162 -22.55 17.14 2.09
C ASP A 162 -22.84 16.77 3.55
N VAL A 163 -21.78 16.66 4.34
CA VAL A 163 -21.85 16.37 5.79
C VAL A 163 -21.67 17.63 6.62
N GLY A 164 -21.66 18.81 5.96
CA GLY A 164 -21.38 20.09 6.60
C GLY A 164 -19.90 20.26 6.97
N GLU A 165 -19.63 21.11 7.94
CA GLU A 165 -18.28 21.42 8.41
C GLU A 165 -17.68 20.24 9.21
N LEU A 166 -16.58 19.68 8.71
CA LEU A 166 -15.84 18.64 9.44
C LEU A 166 -15.08 19.26 10.62
N ARG A 167 -15.41 18.88 11.84
CA ARG A 167 -14.77 19.37 13.07
C ARG A 167 -13.81 18.38 13.67
N SER A 168 -14.13 17.09 13.57
CA SER A 168 -13.30 15.99 14.07
C SER A 168 -13.61 14.69 13.34
N ALA A 169 -12.70 13.73 13.44
CA ALA A 169 -12.94 12.35 13.03
C ALA A 169 -12.25 11.37 13.97
N ILE A 170 -12.84 10.19 14.13
CA ILE A 170 -12.26 9.08 14.87
C ILE A 170 -12.12 7.89 13.94
N SER A 171 -10.92 7.36 13.80
CA SER A 171 -10.66 6.12 13.09
C SER A 171 -10.32 5.01 14.07
N ILE A 172 -11.04 3.90 13.98
CA ILE A 172 -10.86 2.71 14.82
C ILE A 172 -10.40 1.58 13.92
N GLY A 173 -9.35 0.86 14.31
CA GLY A 173 -8.86 -0.27 13.53
C GLY A 173 -7.87 -1.16 14.26
N PRO A 174 -7.49 -2.31 13.66
CA PRO A 174 -6.44 -3.16 14.20
C PRO A 174 -5.10 -2.44 14.17
N CYS A 175 -4.28 -2.72 15.19
CA CYS A 175 -2.99 -2.09 15.38
C CYS A 175 -1.98 -3.09 15.94
N HIS A 176 -1.89 -4.26 15.27
CA HIS A 176 -0.90 -5.27 15.64
C HIS A 176 0.50 -4.71 15.45
N LEU A 177 1.40 -5.07 16.36
CA LEU A 177 2.82 -4.73 16.29
C LEU A 177 3.58 -5.90 15.66
N GLU A 178 4.65 -5.59 14.98
CA GLU A 178 5.61 -6.54 14.45
C GLU A 178 7.00 -6.18 14.98
N PRO A 179 7.70 -7.08 15.70
CA PRO A 179 8.97 -6.76 16.33
C PRO A 179 10.05 -6.21 15.38
N THR A 180 9.98 -6.59 14.11
CA THR A 180 10.92 -6.13 13.07
C THR A 180 10.60 -4.74 12.54
N HIS A 181 9.43 -4.20 12.86
CA HIS A 181 8.97 -2.89 12.37
C HIS A 181 8.79 -1.91 13.52
N PRO A 182 9.06 -0.62 13.31
CA PRO A 182 8.85 0.38 14.34
C PRO A 182 7.35 0.58 14.57
N ASP A 183 6.90 0.24 15.79
CA ASP A 183 5.65 0.67 16.37
C ASP A 183 4.41 0.48 15.46
N LEU A 184 3.70 1.57 15.15
CA LEU A 184 2.45 1.56 14.38
C LEU A 184 2.64 1.35 12.87
N PHE A 185 3.86 1.28 12.36
CA PHE A 185 4.17 1.13 10.94
C PHE A 185 3.61 -0.16 10.33
N TRP A 186 3.47 -1.23 11.13
CA TRP A 186 3.01 -2.51 10.61
C TRP A 186 1.52 -2.52 10.25
N TYR A 187 0.65 -2.26 11.23
CA TYR A 187 -0.80 -2.32 11.05
C TYR A 187 -1.53 -1.01 11.35
N GLY A 188 -0.94 -0.15 12.18
CA GLY A 188 -1.49 1.17 12.48
C GLY A 188 -1.59 2.10 11.26
N VAL A 189 -0.90 1.77 10.18
CA VAL A 189 -1.03 2.45 8.88
C VAL A 189 -2.47 2.43 8.36
N HIS A 190 -3.23 1.36 8.60
CA HIS A 190 -4.61 1.25 8.12
C HIS A 190 -5.55 2.29 8.75
N PRO A 191 -5.74 2.33 10.09
CA PRO A 191 -6.57 3.36 10.69
C PRO A 191 -6.00 4.77 10.52
N ALA A 192 -4.67 4.94 10.40
CA ALA A 192 -4.07 6.23 10.07
C ALA A 192 -4.48 6.70 8.67
N GLU A 193 -4.40 5.84 7.67
CA GLU A 193 -4.82 6.14 6.29
C GLU A 193 -6.30 6.55 6.24
N ALA A 194 -7.18 5.80 6.92
CA ALA A 194 -8.60 6.12 6.97
C ALA A 194 -8.85 7.48 7.65
N LEU A 195 -8.13 7.78 8.73
CA LEU A 195 -8.22 9.09 9.41
C LEU A 195 -7.79 10.22 8.49
N TYR A 196 -6.65 10.09 7.82
CA TYR A 196 -6.13 11.09 6.89
C TYR A 196 -6.98 11.22 5.62
N THR A 197 -7.69 10.18 5.21
CA THR A 197 -8.65 10.26 4.11
C THR A 197 -9.78 11.24 4.43
N VAL A 198 -10.22 11.27 5.67
CA VAL A 198 -11.29 12.18 6.13
C VAL A 198 -10.74 13.56 6.50
N MET A 199 -9.67 13.60 7.30
CA MET A 199 -9.13 14.83 7.87
C MET A 199 -8.25 15.62 6.89
N GLY A 200 -7.71 14.96 5.85
CA GLY A 200 -6.71 15.55 4.98
C GLY A 200 -5.33 15.72 5.65
N THR A 201 -4.43 16.39 4.96
CA THR A 201 -3.09 16.74 5.48
C THR A 201 -3.16 17.93 6.45
N GLY A 202 -2.04 18.24 7.14
CA GLY A 202 -1.93 19.44 8.00
C GLY A 202 -1.98 19.15 9.50
N CYS A 203 -1.86 17.90 9.93
CA CYS A 203 -1.65 17.56 11.34
C CYS A 203 -0.31 18.14 11.82
N GLN A 204 -0.33 18.89 12.92
CA GLN A 204 0.83 19.60 13.45
C GLN A 204 1.37 19.03 14.75
N THR A 205 0.48 18.48 15.57
CA THR A 205 0.87 17.88 16.86
C THR A 205 0.19 16.54 17.03
N VAL A 206 0.92 15.61 17.64
CA VAL A 206 0.42 14.26 17.91
C VAL A 206 0.75 13.91 19.35
N VAL A 207 -0.26 13.41 20.09
CA VAL A 207 -0.09 12.85 21.45
C VAL A 207 -0.58 11.42 21.41
N ARG A 208 0.20 10.51 21.99
CA ARG A 208 -0.13 9.09 22.06
C ARG A 208 -0.20 8.59 23.50
N THR A 209 -1.23 7.82 23.79
CA THR A 209 -1.32 6.98 24.97
C THR A 209 -1.33 5.52 24.52
N SER A 210 -0.39 4.73 25.01
CA SER A 210 -0.20 3.34 24.63
C SER A 210 -0.32 2.41 25.85
N THR A 211 -0.98 1.29 25.66
CA THR A 211 -1.02 0.16 26.59
C THR A 211 -0.67 -1.11 25.83
N GLU A 212 -0.62 -2.24 26.53
CA GLU A 212 -0.38 -3.56 25.88
C GLU A 212 -1.37 -3.84 24.75
N ASN A 213 -2.64 -3.48 24.92
CA ASN A 213 -3.72 -3.86 24.01
C ASN A 213 -4.28 -2.71 23.16
N THR A 214 -3.83 -1.48 23.37
CA THR A 214 -4.49 -0.33 22.77
C THR A 214 -3.53 0.84 22.55
N ASP A 215 -3.70 1.52 21.42
CA ASP A 215 -3.14 2.84 21.17
C ASP A 215 -4.24 3.86 20.94
N VAL A 216 -4.18 4.97 21.65
CA VAL A 216 -4.99 6.16 21.39
C VAL A 216 -4.05 7.27 20.94
N VAL A 217 -4.22 7.72 19.71
CA VAL A 217 -3.40 8.79 19.14
C VAL A 217 -4.30 9.95 18.80
N THR A 218 -4.06 11.11 19.40
CA THR A 218 -4.78 12.35 19.13
C THR A 218 -3.90 13.28 18.31
N GLY A 219 -4.39 13.74 17.16
CA GLY A 219 -3.75 14.72 16.32
C GLY A 219 -4.50 16.04 16.30
N VAL A 220 -3.78 17.16 16.27
CA VAL A 220 -4.35 18.51 16.08
C VAL A 220 -3.89 19.06 14.75
N TRP A 221 -4.83 19.46 13.89
CA TRP A 221 -4.58 20.04 12.59
C TRP A 221 -4.38 21.56 12.69
N ALA A 222 -3.74 22.13 11.66
CA ALA A 222 -3.42 23.56 11.61
C ALA A 222 -4.66 24.48 11.72
N ASP A 223 -5.82 24.01 11.30
CA ASP A 223 -7.10 24.71 11.36
C ASP A 223 -7.88 24.50 12.68
N GLY A 224 -7.27 23.82 13.65
CA GLY A 224 -7.85 23.55 14.97
C GLY A 224 -8.70 22.28 15.05
N ARG A 225 -8.91 21.55 13.95
CA ARG A 225 -9.61 20.26 13.97
C ARG A 225 -8.81 19.22 14.75
N VAL A 226 -9.52 18.27 15.35
CA VAL A 226 -8.92 17.19 16.12
C VAL A 226 -9.27 15.85 15.50
N GLY A 227 -8.26 15.04 15.20
CA GLY A 227 -8.41 13.67 14.74
C GLY A 227 -7.95 12.67 15.80
N LEU A 228 -8.63 11.54 15.90
CA LEU A 228 -8.29 10.48 16.83
C LEU A 228 -8.16 9.14 16.12
N LEU A 229 -7.04 8.46 16.34
CA LEU A 229 -6.83 7.07 15.96
C LEU A 229 -6.95 6.20 17.20
N TYR A 230 -7.83 5.22 17.14
CA TYR A 230 -7.99 4.21 18.19
C TYR A 230 -7.56 2.85 17.63
N GLY A 231 -6.33 2.44 17.96
CA GLY A 231 -5.73 1.18 17.54
C GLY A 231 -5.97 0.09 18.57
N ILE A 232 -6.43 -1.08 18.15
CA ILE A 232 -6.74 -2.21 19.02
C ILE A 232 -5.87 -3.40 18.64
N ARG A 233 -5.28 -4.05 19.64
CA ARG A 233 -4.52 -5.29 19.52
C ARG A 233 -5.32 -6.44 20.16
N GLY A 234 -5.40 -7.55 19.45
CA GLY A 234 -6.11 -8.74 19.91
C GLY A 234 -7.63 -8.70 19.71
N GLY A 235 -8.20 -9.86 19.41
CA GLY A 235 -9.62 -10.03 19.15
C GLY A 235 -10.08 -9.47 17.79
N PRO A 236 -11.35 -9.69 17.43
CA PRO A 236 -11.93 -9.12 16.23
C PRO A 236 -12.08 -7.61 16.40
N THR A 237 -11.37 -6.86 15.57
CA THR A 237 -11.39 -5.40 15.60
C THR A 237 -12.10 -4.86 14.35
N PRO A 238 -13.17 -4.09 14.51
CA PRO A 238 -13.82 -3.46 13.37
C PRO A 238 -12.95 -2.33 12.80
N HIS A 239 -13.04 -2.13 11.51
CA HIS A 239 -12.59 -0.90 10.89
C HIS A 239 -13.76 0.08 10.83
N LYS A 240 -13.61 1.22 11.48
CA LYS A 240 -14.69 2.21 11.58
C LYS A 240 -14.12 3.62 11.55
N VAL A 241 -14.83 4.52 10.85
CA VAL A 241 -14.60 5.96 10.92
C VAL A 241 -15.90 6.63 11.38
N ILE A 242 -15.78 7.54 12.34
CA ILE A 242 -16.87 8.31 12.93
C ILE A 242 -16.58 9.79 12.77
#